data_c6ff2faa424c1d8f048662e76b782ea5
#
_entry.id   c6ff2faa424c1d8f048662e76b782ea5
#
_cell.length_a   1.000
_cell.length_b   1.000
_cell.length_c   1.000
_cell.angle_alpha   90.00
_cell.angle_beta   90.00
_cell.angle_gamma   90.00
#
_symmetry.space_group_name_H-M   'P 1'
#
loop_
_entity.id
_entity.type
_entity.pdbx_description
1 polymer ?
#
loop_
_entity_poly.entity_id
_entity_poly.type
_entity_poly.pdbx_seq_one_letter_code
_entity_poly.pdbx_strand_id
1 'polypeptide(L)'
;MDQDIKNKGTRERLESGISFIPEDRQLQAMIMDMNLTNNVIIGRQNIEKYKSNLGTMKTKNAVKESEKVISAFEVKTPGTSTLATALSGGNQQKFVVGRELEDDPSLLIASQPTRGIDIGAQALIWEKLRKSRDEGLSVLLISADLEELIGLSDRIIVFYQGKLVKELDAKNVTPEDLGGYMTGLKT
;
A
#
# COMPACT_ATOMS: atom_id res chain seq x y z
N MET A 1 -6.44 -12.11 16.10
CA MET A 1 -7.66 -11.53 16.73
C MET A 1 -8.73 -11.45 15.67
N ASP A 2 -9.78 -12.24 15.79
CA ASP A 2 -10.92 -12.18 14.87
C ASP A 2 -11.79 -10.96 15.25
N GLN A 3 -11.55 -9.82 14.61
CA GLN A 3 -12.42 -8.67 14.73
C GLN A 3 -13.31 -8.57 13.50
N ASP A 4 -14.64 -8.57 13.68
CA ASP A 4 -15.57 -8.25 12.60
C ASP A 4 -15.46 -6.76 12.25
N ILE A 5 -15.04 -6.47 11.01
CA ILE A 5 -14.87 -5.11 10.47
C ILE A 5 -16.02 -4.68 9.57
N LYS A 6 -17.03 -5.53 9.37
CA LYS A 6 -18.09 -5.33 8.37
C LYS A 6 -18.83 -4.00 8.55
N ASN A 7 -19.14 -3.64 9.79
CA ASN A 7 -19.90 -2.43 10.13
C ASN A 7 -19.04 -1.27 10.62
N LYS A 8 -17.70 -1.40 10.58
CA LYS A 8 -16.79 -0.33 11.00
C LYS A 8 -16.64 0.73 9.91
N GLY A 9 -16.59 1.99 10.33
CA GLY A 9 -16.23 3.11 9.47
C GLY A 9 -14.75 3.08 9.05
N THR A 10 -14.37 3.89 8.07
CA THR A 10 -12.99 3.95 7.54
C THR A 10 -11.97 4.20 8.65
N ARG A 11 -12.25 5.16 9.53
CA ARG A 11 -11.36 5.49 10.65
C ARG A 11 -11.16 4.31 11.60
N GLU A 12 -12.23 3.64 12.00
CA GLU A 12 -12.17 2.50 12.91
C GLU A 12 -11.39 1.32 12.30
N ARG A 13 -11.46 1.14 10.97
CA ARG A 13 -10.66 0.14 10.24
C ARG A 13 -9.18 0.48 10.29
N LEU A 14 -8.80 1.73 10.03
CA LEU A 14 -7.42 2.19 10.13
C LEU A 14 -6.89 2.02 11.56
N GLU A 15 -7.66 2.44 12.57
CA GLU A 15 -7.31 2.29 14.00
C GLU A 15 -7.23 0.81 14.44
N SER A 16 -7.86 -0.12 13.70
CA SER A 16 -7.74 -1.57 13.94
C SER A 16 -6.54 -2.23 13.26
N GLY A 17 -5.63 -1.46 12.68
CA GLY A 17 -4.39 -1.96 12.06
C GLY A 17 -4.55 -2.40 10.61
N ILE A 18 -5.55 -1.87 9.89
CA ILE A 18 -5.70 -2.08 8.44
C ILE A 18 -5.10 -0.90 7.71
N SER A 19 -4.13 -1.14 6.84
CA SER A 19 -3.58 -0.15 5.91
C SER A 19 -4.06 -0.40 4.48
N PHE A 20 -4.11 0.66 3.68
CA PHE A 20 -4.63 0.59 2.31
C PHE A 20 -3.79 1.39 1.32
N ILE A 21 -3.29 0.72 0.30
CA ILE A 21 -2.67 1.34 -0.88
C ILE A 21 -3.70 1.32 -2.00
N PRO A 22 -4.28 2.47 -2.39
CA PRO A 22 -5.27 2.55 -3.46
C PRO A 22 -4.62 2.50 -4.84
N GLU A 23 -5.42 2.16 -5.85
CA GLU A 23 -5.01 2.13 -7.25
C GLU A 23 -4.57 3.51 -7.77
N ASP A 24 -5.33 4.56 -7.43
CA ASP A 24 -4.99 5.94 -7.78
C ASP A 24 -4.39 6.69 -6.59
N ARG A 25 -3.05 6.74 -6.56
CA ARG A 25 -2.31 7.41 -5.51
C ARG A 25 -2.54 8.92 -5.45
N GLN A 26 -2.77 9.55 -6.60
CA GLN A 26 -2.91 11.01 -6.68
C GLN A 26 -4.28 11.50 -6.21
N LEU A 27 -5.33 10.74 -6.50
CA LEU A 27 -6.69 11.07 -6.08
C LEU A 27 -7.03 10.55 -4.67
N GLN A 28 -6.45 9.42 -4.24
CA GLN A 28 -6.92 8.71 -3.06
C GLN A 28 -5.88 8.59 -1.93
N ALA A 29 -4.58 8.63 -2.27
CA ALA A 29 -3.55 8.40 -1.26
C ALA A 29 -2.78 9.66 -0.86
N MET A 30 -2.71 10.69 -1.70
CA MET A 30 -1.92 11.89 -1.44
C MET A 30 -2.76 13.15 -1.65
N ILE A 31 -2.40 14.21 -0.93
CA ILE A 31 -2.85 15.57 -1.24
C ILE A 31 -1.69 16.24 -1.99
N MET A 32 -1.86 16.39 -3.30
CA MET A 32 -0.78 16.75 -4.20
C MET A 32 -0.15 18.11 -3.90
N ASP A 33 -0.94 19.09 -3.45
CA ASP A 33 -0.51 20.46 -3.11
C ASP A 33 0.05 20.58 -1.68
N MET A 34 0.17 19.47 -0.95
CA MET A 34 0.78 19.40 0.36
C MET A 34 2.18 18.78 0.29
N ASN A 35 3.04 19.18 1.23
CA ASN A 35 4.38 18.62 1.37
C ASN A 35 4.34 17.18 1.97
N LEU A 36 5.49 16.49 1.95
CA LEU A 36 5.59 15.12 2.44
C LEU A 36 5.35 15.02 3.95
N THR A 37 5.73 16.03 4.73
CA THR A 37 5.43 16.07 6.18
C THR A 37 3.92 16.03 6.45
N ASN A 38 3.11 16.72 5.64
CA ASN A 38 1.66 16.68 5.79
C ASN A 38 1.05 15.40 5.20
N ASN A 39 1.62 14.91 4.10
CA ASN A 39 1.16 13.67 3.47
C ASN A 39 1.39 12.42 4.33
N VAL A 40 2.43 12.38 5.19
CA VAL A 40 2.69 11.21 6.05
C VAL A 40 1.63 11.02 7.12
N ILE A 41 0.90 12.06 7.51
CA ILE A 41 -0.12 12.02 8.57
C ILE A 41 -1.56 11.85 8.07
N ILE A 42 -1.77 11.77 6.75
CA ILE A 42 -3.12 11.59 6.18
C ILE A 42 -3.77 10.32 6.75
N GLY A 43 -4.99 10.46 7.27
CA GLY A 43 -5.72 9.38 7.93
C GLY A 43 -5.28 9.11 9.38
N ARG A 44 -4.13 9.65 9.81
CA ARG A 44 -3.47 9.37 11.10
C ARG A 44 -3.42 10.56 12.06
N GLN A 45 -4.06 11.66 11.71
CA GLN A 45 -3.99 12.94 12.44
C GLN A 45 -4.53 12.86 13.88
N ASN A 46 -5.28 11.83 14.21
CA ASN A 46 -5.82 11.63 15.56
C ASN A 46 -5.01 10.65 16.42
N ILE A 47 -4.00 10.00 15.86
CA ILE A 47 -3.11 9.09 16.60
C ILE A 47 -2.25 9.92 17.57
N GLU A 48 -2.04 9.41 18.79
CA GLU A 48 -1.26 10.07 19.83
C GLU A 48 0.15 10.46 19.38
N LYS A 49 0.74 9.70 18.47
CA LYS A 49 2.01 10.00 17.81
C LYS A 49 2.04 11.40 17.19
N TYR A 50 0.91 11.84 16.59
CA TYR A 50 0.83 13.10 15.84
C TYR A 50 -0.02 14.18 16.54
N LYS A 51 -0.83 13.82 17.52
CA LYS A 51 -1.70 14.74 18.26
C LYS A 51 -1.24 14.92 19.70
N SER A 52 -1.16 16.16 20.17
CA SER A 52 -0.91 16.47 21.57
C SER A 52 -2.21 16.39 22.39
N ASN A 53 -2.09 16.33 23.71
CA ASN A 53 -3.25 16.36 24.62
C ASN A 53 -4.07 17.65 24.49
N LEU A 54 -3.48 18.74 23.99
CA LEU A 54 -4.14 20.01 23.71
C LEU A 54 -4.76 20.08 22.31
N GLY A 55 -4.74 18.97 21.54
CA GLY A 55 -5.31 18.91 20.19
C GLY A 55 -4.43 19.49 19.08
N THR A 56 -3.24 20.01 19.39
CA THR A 56 -2.30 20.54 18.39
C THR A 56 -1.49 19.43 17.73
N MET A 57 -1.07 19.66 16.48
CA MET A 57 -0.25 18.70 15.74
C MET A 57 1.19 18.69 16.23
N LYS A 58 1.73 17.50 16.47
CA LYS A 58 3.16 17.26 16.78
C LYS A 58 3.98 17.25 15.48
N THR A 59 4.18 18.41 14.85
CA THR A 59 4.85 18.55 13.56
C THR A 59 6.25 17.92 13.54
N LYS A 60 6.99 18.00 14.64
CA LYS A 60 8.32 17.37 14.75
C LYS A 60 8.26 15.84 14.55
N ASN A 61 7.21 15.19 15.03
CA ASN A 61 7.02 13.76 14.84
C ASN A 61 6.67 13.44 13.39
N ALA A 62 5.84 14.27 12.75
CA ALA A 62 5.52 14.11 11.33
C ALA A 62 6.76 14.28 10.43
N VAL A 63 7.64 15.24 10.73
CA VAL A 63 8.93 15.40 10.04
C VAL A 63 9.77 14.15 10.17
N LYS A 64 10.01 13.67 11.40
CA LYS A 64 10.81 12.44 11.64
C LYS A 64 10.25 11.23 10.90
N GLU A 65 8.94 11.07 10.90
CA GLU A 65 8.30 9.96 10.20
C GLU A 65 8.45 10.07 8.68
N SER A 66 8.28 11.28 8.15
CA SER A 66 8.50 11.54 6.73
C SER A 66 9.96 11.27 6.32
N GLU A 67 10.94 11.65 7.15
CA GLU A 67 12.36 11.33 6.94
C GLU A 67 12.61 9.82 6.95
N LYS A 68 11.98 9.09 7.89
CA LYS A 68 12.07 7.64 7.98
C LYS A 68 11.54 6.96 6.71
N VAL A 69 10.35 7.36 6.25
CA VAL A 69 9.75 6.85 5.00
C VAL A 69 10.65 7.16 3.80
N ILE A 70 11.14 8.40 3.68
CA ILE A 70 12.02 8.84 2.58
C ILE A 70 13.28 7.96 2.54
N SER A 71 13.92 7.73 3.68
CA SER A 71 15.13 6.92 3.77
C SER A 71 14.86 5.44 3.51
N ALA A 72 13.85 4.85 4.18
CA ALA A 72 13.57 3.42 4.11
C ALA A 72 13.11 2.95 2.73
N PHE A 73 12.44 3.84 1.97
CA PHE A 73 11.89 3.56 0.64
C PHE A 73 12.65 4.26 -0.50
N GLU A 74 13.82 4.84 -0.18
CA GLU A 74 14.69 5.49 -1.17
C GLU A 74 13.93 6.51 -2.05
N VAL A 75 13.11 7.34 -1.42
CA VAL A 75 12.33 8.37 -2.12
C VAL A 75 13.28 9.50 -2.54
N LYS A 76 13.44 9.71 -3.83
CA LYS A 76 14.27 10.79 -4.36
C LYS A 76 13.55 12.13 -4.21
N THR A 77 14.00 12.93 -3.25
CA THR A 77 13.42 14.23 -2.90
C THR A 77 14.46 15.13 -2.24
N PRO A 78 14.38 16.47 -2.38
CA PRO A 78 15.21 17.41 -1.61
C PRO A 78 14.97 17.36 -0.09
N GLY A 79 13.79 16.91 0.35
CA GLY A 79 13.46 16.80 1.78
C GLY A 79 11.96 16.74 2.04
N THR A 80 11.59 16.71 3.32
CA THR A 80 10.21 16.55 3.78
C THR A 80 9.28 17.72 3.47
N SER A 81 9.83 18.90 3.20
CA SER A 81 9.09 20.12 2.78
C SER A 81 8.70 20.11 1.30
N THR A 82 9.19 19.15 0.52
CA THR A 82 8.87 19.03 -0.92
C THR A 82 7.39 18.72 -1.10
N LEU A 83 6.74 19.42 -2.03
CA LEU A 83 5.34 19.14 -2.41
C LEU A 83 5.24 17.77 -3.11
N ALA A 84 4.13 17.07 -2.90
CA ALA A 84 3.89 15.78 -3.54
C ALA A 84 3.88 15.88 -5.07
N THR A 85 3.40 17.01 -5.63
CA THR A 85 3.43 17.30 -7.07
C THR A 85 4.83 17.33 -7.67
N ALA A 86 5.85 17.64 -6.88
CA ALA A 86 7.24 17.72 -7.37
C ALA A 86 7.93 16.34 -7.48
N LEU A 87 7.29 15.29 -6.99
CA LEU A 87 7.81 13.92 -7.08
C LEU A 87 7.42 13.26 -8.39
N SER A 88 8.33 12.42 -8.94
CA SER A 88 7.95 11.46 -9.99
C SER A 88 6.94 10.43 -9.49
N GLY A 89 6.16 9.83 -10.40
CA GLY A 89 5.17 8.81 -10.05
C GLY A 89 5.74 7.64 -9.23
N GLY A 90 6.95 7.17 -9.56
CA GLY A 90 7.63 6.14 -8.78
C GLY A 90 7.98 6.59 -7.36
N ASN A 91 8.43 7.84 -7.17
CA ASN A 91 8.72 8.37 -5.83
C ASN A 91 7.46 8.66 -5.02
N GLN A 92 6.37 9.10 -5.66
CA GLN A 92 5.06 9.19 -5.02
C GLN A 92 4.61 7.82 -4.49
N GLN A 93 4.71 6.78 -5.32
CA GLN A 93 4.30 5.43 -4.95
C GLN A 93 5.17 4.86 -3.82
N LYS A 94 6.48 5.01 -3.89
CA LYS A 94 7.41 4.62 -2.81
C LYS A 94 7.03 5.29 -1.49
N PHE A 95 6.70 6.58 -1.52
CA PHE A 95 6.29 7.31 -0.33
C PHE A 95 4.95 6.80 0.23
N VAL A 96 3.96 6.54 -0.62
CA VAL A 96 2.66 5.98 -0.22
C VAL A 96 2.84 4.59 0.41
N VAL A 97 3.56 3.69 -0.27
CA VAL A 97 3.80 2.33 0.25
C VAL A 97 4.55 2.39 1.57
N GLY A 98 5.58 3.25 1.67
CA GLY A 98 6.34 3.43 2.90
C GLY A 98 5.49 3.92 4.05
N ARG A 99 4.66 4.92 3.83
CA ARG A 99 3.71 5.43 4.82
C ARG A 99 2.77 4.35 5.33
N GLU A 100 2.24 3.51 4.43
CA GLU A 100 1.29 2.46 4.81
C GLU A 100 1.93 1.29 5.56
N LEU A 101 3.24 1.04 5.37
CA LEU A 101 3.96 -0.04 6.05
C LEU A 101 4.61 0.40 7.37
N GLU A 102 4.94 1.69 7.55
CA GLU A 102 5.69 2.19 8.73
C GLU A 102 4.90 2.14 10.05
N ASP A 103 3.60 2.01 10.02
CA ASP A 103 2.76 1.92 11.23
C ASP A 103 2.51 0.46 11.68
N ASP A 104 3.30 -0.49 11.22
CA ASP A 104 3.20 -1.93 11.55
C ASP A 104 1.77 -2.47 11.46
N PRO A 105 1.11 -2.36 10.30
CA PRO A 105 -0.25 -2.83 10.14
C PRO A 105 -0.34 -4.35 10.31
N SER A 106 -1.48 -4.85 10.76
CA SER A 106 -1.77 -6.29 10.79
C SER A 106 -2.28 -6.84 9.46
N LEU A 107 -2.90 -5.96 8.66
CA LEU A 107 -3.39 -6.26 7.32
C LEU A 107 -3.11 -5.08 6.38
N LEU A 108 -2.46 -5.35 5.26
CA LEU A 108 -2.32 -4.42 4.16
C LEU A 108 -3.22 -4.86 3.00
N ILE A 109 -4.09 -3.96 2.54
CA ILE A 109 -4.81 -4.12 1.28
C ILE A 109 -4.05 -3.27 0.24
N ALA A 110 -3.45 -3.92 -0.75
CA ALA A 110 -2.67 -3.28 -1.80
C ALA A 110 -3.37 -3.43 -3.16
N SER A 111 -3.95 -2.35 -3.67
CA SER A 111 -4.59 -2.33 -4.98
C SER A 111 -3.65 -1.72 -6.01
N GLN A 112 -3.20 -2.52 -6.99
CA GLN A 112 -2.31 -2.12 -8.08
C GLN A 112 -1.03 -1.39 -7.57
N PRO A 113 -0.29 -1.94 -6.59
CA PRO A 113 0.74 -1.19 -5.86
C PRO A 113 1.92 -0.76 -6.73
N THR A 114 2.10 -1.33 -7.91
CA THR A 114 3.21 -0.97 -8.81
C THR A 114 2.73 -0.38 -10.15
N ARG A 115 1.44 -0.05 -10.26
CA ARG A 115 0.90 0.49 -11.51
C ARG A 115 1.51 1.85 -11.87
N GLY A 116 2.01 1.93 -13.11
CA GLY A 116 2.48 3.19 -13.70
C GLY A 116 3.76 3.74 -13.06
N ILE A 117 4.66 2.86 -12.62
CA ILE A 117 5.99 3.20 -12.11
C ILE A 117 7.07 2.47 -12.90
N ASP A 118 8.31 2.90 -12.75
CA ASP A 118 9.47 2.26 -13.40
C ASP A 118 9.86 0.93 -12.72
N ILE A 119 10.61 0.09 -13.45
CA ILE A 119 11.04 -1.24 -13.01
C ILE A 119 11.85 -1.18 -11.69
N GLY A 120 12.67 -0.15 -11.50
CA GLY A 120 13.46 -0.01 -10.27
C GLY A 120 12.59 0.27 -9.05
N ALA A 121 11.58 1.13 -9.20
CA ALA A 121 10.61 1.39 -8.14
C ALA A 121 9.73 0.15 -7.86
N GLN A 122 9.34 -0.59 -8.90
CA GLN A 122 8.58 -1.84 -8.78
C GLN A 122 9.38 -2.89 -7.99
N ALA A 123 10.63 -3.13 -8.35
CA ALA A 123 11.49 -4.11 -7.67
C ALA A 123 11.64 -3.80 -6.18
N LEU A 124 11.86 -2.52 -5.83
CA LEU A 124 11.96 -2.10 -4.43
C LEU A 124 10.64 -2.33 -3.67
N ILE A 125 9.50 -1.98 -4.24
CA ILE A 125 8.19 -2.18 -3.62
C ILE A 125 7.93 -3.67 -3.39
N TRP A 126 8.22 -4.51 -4.36
CA TRP A 126 8.09 -5.98 -4.23
C TRP A 126 8.97 -6.54 -3.11
N GLU A 127 10.23 -6.07 -3.02
CA GLU A 127 11.13 -6.46 -1.94
C GLU A 127 10.56 -6.09 -0.57
N LYS A 128 10.06 -4.85 -0.41
CA LYS A 128 9.48 -4.37 0.84
C LYS A 128 8.22 -5.15 1.22
N LEU A 129 7.32 -5.44 0.27
CA LEU A 129 6.12 -6.23 0.52
C LEU A 129 6.46 -7.66 0.94
N ARG A 130 7.41 -8.32 0.26
CA ARG A 130 7.89 -9.65 0.65
C ARG A 130 8.47 -9.65 2.05
N LYS A 131 9.36 -8.70 2.35
CA LYS A 131 9.97 -8.57 3.67
C LYS A 131 8.91 -8.40 4.76
N SER A 132 7.96 -7.48 4.59
CA SER A 132 6.90 -7.25 5.58
C SER A 132 6.02 -8.50 5.77
N ARG A 133 5.69 -9.21 4.68
CA ARG A 133 4.97 -10.50 4.75
C ARG A 133 5.77 -11.54 5.55
N ASP A 134 7.06 -11.66 5.31
CA ASP A 134 7.94 -12.63 6.00
C ASP A 134 8.09 -12.28 7.50
N GLU A 135 7.92 -11.00 7.84
CA GLU A 135 7.85 -10.50 9.22
C GLU A 135 6.46 -10.65 9.87
N GLY A 136 5.47 -11.19 9.15
CA GLY A 136 4.16 -11.55 9.68
C GLY A 136 2.99 -10.66 9.24
N LEU A 137 3.21 -9.68 8.34
CA LEU A 137 2.13 -8.88 7.77
C LEU A 137 1.24 -9.74 6.85
N SER A 138 -0.07 -9.69 7.08
CA SER A 138 -1.04 -10.23 6.11
C SER A 138 -1.23 -9.24 4.96
N VAL A 139 -1.11 -9.71 3.70
CA VAL A 139 -1.28 -8.86 2.51
C VAL A 139 -2.40 -9.38 1.64
N LEU A 140 -3.40 -8.53 1.37
CA LEU A 140 -4.39 -8.75 0.31
C LEU A 140 -3.97 -7.93 -0.91
N LEU A 141 -3.34 -8.61 -1.88
CA LEU A 141 -2.91 -8.00 -3.14
C LEU A 141 -4.03 -8.07 -4.17
N ILE A 142 -4.36 -6.94 -4.79
CA ILE A 142 -5.26 -6.83 -5.93
C ILE A 142 -4.45 -6.29 -7.09
N SER A 143 -4.25 -7.08 -8.14
CA SER A 143 -3.46 -6.68 -9.30
C SER A 143 -4.01 -7.27 -10.59
N ALA A 144 -3.80 -6.56 -11.71
CA ALA A 144 -4.00 -7.06 -13.06
C ALA A 144 -2.68 -7.55 -13.68
N ASP A 145 -1.54 -7.31 -13.03
CA ASP A 145 -0.23 -7.77 -13.46
C ASP A 145 -0.01 -9.22 -12.99
N LEU A 146 0.12 -10.12 -13.96
CA LEU A 146 0.25 -11.56 -13.68
C LEU A 146 1.59 -11.90 -13.01
N GLU A 147 2.65 -11.20 -13.36
CA GLU A 147 3.98 -11.41 -12.76
C GLU A 147 3.97 -10.94 -11.30
N GLU A 148 3.31 -9.82 -11.02
CA GLU A 148 3.12 -9.32 -9.65
C GLU A 148 2.32 -10.31 -8.80
N LEU A 149 1.19 -10.82 -9.31
CA LEU A 149 0.37 -11.80 -8.61
C LEU A 149 1.14 -13.08 -8.31
N ILE A 150 1.78 -13.67 -9.32
CA ILE A 150 2.54 -14.92 -9.17
C ILE A 150 3.79 -14.70 -8.29
N GLY A 151 4.45 -13.56 -8.44
CA GLY A 151 5.70 -13.27 -7.73
C GLY A 151 5.54 -12.89 -6.26
N LEU A 152 4.37 -12.41 -5.84
CA LEU A 152 4.16 -11.90 -4.47
C LEU A 152 3.17 -12.72 -3.66
N SER A 153 2.27 -13.50 -4.29
CA SER A 153 1.20 -14.20 -3.59
C SER A 153 1.60 -15.63 -3.21
N ASP A 154 1.03 -16.13 -2.13
CA ASP A 154 1.05 -17.56 -1.79
C ASP A 154 -0.15 -18.26 -2.43
N ARG A 155 -1.28 -17.56 -2.50
CA ARG A 155 -2.57 -18.03 -2.99
C ARG A 155 -3.22 -16.97 -3.85
N ILE A 156 -3.76 -17.34 -5.01
CA ILE A 156 -4.41 -16.44 -5.97
C ILE A 156 -5.88 -16.81 -6.08
N ILE A 157 -6.75 -15.82 -5.95
CA ILE A 157 -8.19 -15.97 -6.14
C ILE A 157 -8.58 -15.18 -7.38
N VAL A 158 -9.22 -15.84 -8.35
CA VAL A 158 -9.63 -15.22 -9.60
C VAL A 158 -11.12 -14.93 -9.57
N PHE A 159 -11.46 -13.65 -9.86
CA PHE A 159 -12.83 -13.21 -10.07
C PHE A 159 -13.07 -12.96 -11.56
N TYR A 160 -14.21 -13.46 -12.04
CA TYR A 160 -14.71 -13.17 -13.38
C TYR A 160 -16.21 -12.89 -13.32
N GLN A 161 -16.66 -11.78 -13.93
CA GLN A 161 -18.05 -11.34 -13.92
C GLN A 161 -18.70 -11.35 -12.52
N GLY A 162 -17.98 -10.88 -11.51
CA GLY A 162 -18.46 -10.78 -10.13
C GLY A 162 -18.53 -12.09 -9.36
N LYS A 163 -18.02 -13.19 -9.92
CA LYS A 163 -17.98 -14.51 -9.28
C LYS A 163 -16.55 -14.96 -9.06
N LEU A 164 -16.30 -15.64 -7.93
CA LEU A 164 -15.07 -16.38 -7.71
C LEU A 164 -15.09 -17.60 -8.63
N VAL A 165 -14.15 -17.70 -9.58
CA VAL A 165 -14.09 -18.78 -10.55
C VAL A 165 -13.01 -19.81 -10.21
N LYS A 166 -11.93 -19.37 -9.58
CA LYS A 166 -10.83 -20.28 -9.24
C LYS A 166 -10.02 -19.78 -8.04
N GLU A 167 -9.51 -20.72 -7.28
CA GLU A 167 -8.45 -20.56 -6.29
C GLU A 167 -7.25 -21.38 -6.72
N LEU A 168 -6.05 -20.77 -6.72
CA LEU A 168 -4.81 -21.34 -7.25
C LEU A 168 -3.67 -21.15 -6.24
N ASP A 169 -2.77 -22.12 -6.19
CA ASP A 169 -1.46 -21.96 -5.54
C ASP A 169 -0.52 -21.22 -6.50
N ALA A 170 0.01 -20.08 -6.08
CA ALA A 170 0.88 -19.25 -6.93
C ALA A 170 2.15 -19.98 -7.40
N LYS A 171 2.63 -20.99 -6.66
CA LYS A 171 3.82 -21.77 -7.04
C LYS A 171 3.59 -22.68 -8.24
N ASN A 172 2.34 -23.03 -8.52
CA ASN A 172 1.97 -24.05 -9.49
C ASN A 172 1.18 -23.49 -10.68
N VAL A 173 1.07 -22.15 -10.80
CA VAL A 173 0.29 -21.51 -11.86
C VAL A 173 1.18 -20.81 -12.86
N THR A 174 0.84 -20.91 -14.15
CA THR A 174 1.50 -20.15 -15.22
C THR A 174 0.71 -18.88 -15.55
N PRO A 175 1.35 -17.85 -16.15
CA PRO A 175 0.63 -16.67 -16.64
C PRO A 175 -0.50 -17.01 -17.62
N GLU A 176 -0.30 -18.03 -18.49
CA GLU A 176 -1.29 -18.51 -19.46
C GLU A 176 -2.51 -19.11 -18.75
N ASP A 177 -2.28 -19.91 -17.68
CA ASP A 177 -3.36 -20.49 -16.89
C ASP A 177 -4.17 -19.39 -16.21
N LEU A 178 -3.49 -18.48 -15.53
CA LEU A 178 -4.12 -17.38 -14.81
C LEU A 178 -4.91 -16.48 -15.77
N GLY A 179 -4.32 -16.10 -16.93
CA GLY A 179 -4.99 -15.33 -17.96
C GLY A 179 -6.24 -16.03 -18.51
N GLY A 180 -6.20 -17.36 -18.66
CA GLY A 180 -7.36 -18.16 -19.08
C GLY A 180 -8.55 -18.07 -18.14
N TYR A 181 -8.32 -18.10 -16.81
CA TYR A 181 -9.39 -17.92 -15.82
C TYR A 181 -9.87 -16.46 -15.74
N MET A 182 -8.97 -15.48 -15.83
CA MET A 182 -9.31 -14.06 -15.78
C MET A 182 -10.15 -13.59 -16.98
N THR A 183 -10.03 -14.25 -18.13
CA THR A 183 -10.79 -13.95 -19.34
C THR A 183 -12.04 -14.82 -19.51
N GLY A 184 -12.26 -15.79 -18.63
CA GLY A 184 -13.39 -16.72 -18.71
C GLY A 184 -13.23 -17.82 -19.77
N LEU A 185 -12.04 -17.99 -20.33
CA LEU A 185 -11.73 -19.09 -21.26
C LEU A 185 -11.55 -20.43 -20.53
N LYS A 186 -11.22 -20.38 -19.24
CA LYS A 186 -11.18 -21.50 -18.31
C LYS A 186 -12.18 -21.26 -17.17
N THR A 187 -12.83 -22.34 -16.70
CA THR A 187 -13.80 -22.32 -15.58
C THR A 187 -13.38 -23.26 -14.47
#